data_84956092a218b7f1500656bef8baac4a
#
_entry.id   84956092a218b7f1500656bef8baac4a
#
_cell.length_a   1.000
_cell.length_b   1.000
_cell.length_c   1.000
_cell.angle_alpha   90.00
_cell.angle_beta   90.00
_cell.angle_gamma   90.00
#
_symmetry.space_group_name_H-M   'P 1'
#
loop_
_entity.id
_entity.type
_entity.pdbx_description
1 polymer ?
#
loop_
_entity_poly.entity_id
_entity_poly.type
_entity_poly.pdbx_seq_one_letter_code
_entity_poly.pdbx_strand_id
1 'polypeptide(L)'
;RMSAMHVVVMGVAGCGKSAVGRRMAAQLGLPLIEGDDFHPPRNIHKMEQGVPLTDMDRAGWLQALGAKLAQHPAGAVLTCSALKRAYRDTLRAAVPELRFVHLAITPAESLRRVAGRDGHFYPPSLVASQFEALQDPTGELDVLALDATASLEELALKAVQWLKAEFNNA
;
A
#
# COMPACT_ATOMS: atom_id res chain seq x y z
N ARG A 1 -7.68 26.50 -8.02
CA ARG A 1 -7.31 25.27 -8.73
C ARG A 1 -7.04 24.13 -7.75
N MET A 2 -7.67 23.02 -7.99
CA MET A 2 -7.51 21.82 -7.16
C MET A 2 -6.36 20.97 -7.68
N SER A 3 -5.40 20.65 -6.82
CA SER A 3 -4.37 19.68 -7.14
C SER A 3 -4.92 18.26 -7.01
N ALA A 4 -4.34 17.33 -7.74
CA ALA A 4 -4.70 15.92 -7.60
C ALA A 4 -4.21 15.36 -6.27
N MET A 5 -4.94 14.42 -5.71
CA MET A 5 -4.55 13.75 -4.47
C MET A 5 -4.40 12.24 -4.74
N HIS A 6 -3.17 11.81 -4.92
CA HIS A 6 -2.85 10.39 -5.10
C HIS A 6 -2.12 9.90 -3.85
N VAL A 7 -2.58 8.78 -3.29
CA VAL A 7 -2.01 8.21 -2.08
C VAL A 7 -1.92 6.69 -2.20
N VAL A 8 -0.81 6.14 -1.70
CA VAL A 8 -0.61 4.69 -1.57
C VAL A 8 -0.70 4.34 -0.10
N VAL A 9 -1.57 3.40 0.24
CA VAL A 9 -1.61 2.79 1.57
C VAL A 9 -0.74 1.54 1.48
N MET A 10 0.40 1.55 2.17
CA MET A 10 1.44 0.53 2.04
C MET A 10 1.71 -0.22 3.33
N GLY A 11 2.35 -1.34 3.21
CA GLY A 11 2.79 -2.15 4.33
C GLY A 11 2.78 -3.63 4.01
N VAL A 12 3.21 -4.42 4.98
CA VAL A 12 3.29 -5.87 4.86
C VAL A 12 1.91 -6.53 4.96
N ALA A 13 1.85 -7.82 4.68
CA ALA A 13 0.61 -8.59 4.83
C ALA A 13 0.02 -8.44 6.24
N GLY A 14 -1.30 -8.33 6.32
CA GLY A 14 -2.00 -8.26 7.60
C GLY A 14 -1.99 -6.89 8.25
N CYS A 15 -1.38 -5.86 7.67
CA CYS A 15 -1.35 -4.53 8.29
C CYS A 15 -2.66 -3.75 8.15
N GLY A 16 -3.60 -4.20 7.29
CA GLY A 16 -4.91 -3.57 7.16
C GLY A 16 -5.04 -2.59 6.00
N LYS A 17 -4.20 -2.70 4.98
CA LYS A 17 -4.20 -1.78 3.83
C LYS A 17 -5.57 -1.62 3.18
N SER A 18 -6.24 -2.73 2.89
CA SER A 18 -7.53 -2.68 2.18
C SER A 18 -8.61 -1.99 2.99
N ALA A 19 -8.71 -2.32 4.28
CA ALA A 19 -9.71 -1.72 5.15
C ALA A 19 -9.49 -0.22 5.31
N VAL A 20 -8.24 0.18 5.58
CA VAL A 20 -7.89 1.60 5.73
C VAL A 20 -8.05 2.33 4.40
N GLY A 21 -7.57 1.75 3.31
CA GLY A 21 -7.68 2.35 1.98
C GLY A 21 -9.12 2.58 1.56
N ARG A 22 -9.99 1.62 1.81
CA ARG A 22 -11.42 1.74 1.51
C ARG A 22 -12.07 2.90 2.26
N ARG A 23 -11.77 3.00 3.56
CA ARG A 23 -12.33 4.07 4.38
C ARG A 23 -11.80 5.44 3.96
N MET A 24 -10.50 5.53 3.66
CA MET A 24 -9.89 6.77 3.16
C MET A 24 -10.52 7.21 1.84
N ALA A 25 -10.68 6.28 0.90
CA ALA A 25 -11.27 6.57 -0.40
C ALA A 25 -12.69 7.13 -0.25
N ALA A 26 -13.49 6.52 0.62
CA ALA A 26 -14.85 7.00 0.89
C ALA A 26 -14.85 8.40 1.48
N GLN A 27 -13.99 8.68 2.46
CA GLN A 27 -13.92 10.00 3.10
C GLN A 27 -13.38 11.08 2.16
N LEU A 28 -12.48 10.71 1.25
CA LEU A 28 -11.87 11.65 0.30
C LEU A 28 -12.70 11.81 -0.99
N GLY A 29 -13.69 10.94 -1.20
CA GLY A 29 -14.45 10.94 -2.45
C GLY A 29 -13.62 10.52 -3.65
N LEU A 30 -12.63 9.64 -3.45
CA LEU A 30 -11.70 9.20 -4.49
C LEU A 30 -11.93 7.72 -4.82
N PRO A 31 -11.59 7.31 -6.06
CA PRO A 31 -11.62 5.89 -6.39
C PRO A 31 -10.58 5.09 -5.62
N LEU A 32 -10.91 3.84 -5.34
CA LEU A 32 -9.99 2.88 -4.71
C LEU A 32 -9.45 1.94 -5.77
N ILE A 33 -8.13 1.75 -5.76
CA ILE A 33 -7.44 0.79 -6.59
C ILE A 33 -6.80 -0.23 -5.65
N GLU A 34 -7.25 -1.49 -5.72
CA GLU A 34 -6.65 -2.59 -4.95
C GLU A 34 -5.48 -3.14 -5.76
N GLY A 35 -4.24 -2.90 -5.27
CA GLY A 35 -3.05 -3.29 -6.01
C GLY A 35 -2.95 -4.78 -6.29
N ASP A 36 -3.43 -5.61 -5.34
CA ASP A 36 -3.35 -7.07 -5.51
C ASP A 36 -4.19 -7.58 -6.68
N ASP A 37 -5.22 -6.86 -7.09
CA ASP A 37 -6.05 -7.25 -8.22
C ASP A 37 -5.31 -7.16 -9.56
N PHE A 38 -4.15 -6.54 -9.58
CA PHE A 38 -3.37 -6.30 -10.80
C PHE A 38 -2.19 -7.26 -10.97
N HIS A 39 -2.01 -8.22 -10.05
CA HIS A 39 -0.97 -9.24 -10.20
C HIS A 39 -1.28 -10.16 -11.38
N PRO A 40 -0.30 -10.44 -12.24
CA PRO A 40 -0.49 -11.44 -13.28
C PRO A 40 -0.67 -12.84 -12.66
N PRO A 41 -1.31 -13.78 -13.39
CA PRO A 41 -1.57 -15.12 -12.86
C PRO A 41 -0.32 -15.84 -12.33
N ARG A 42 0.84 -15.65 -12.98
CA ARG A 42 2.08 -16.29 -12.52
C ARG A 42 2.49 -15.81 -11.12
N ASN A 43 2.23 -14.53 -10.79
CA ASN A 43 2.54 -14.01 -9.45
C ASN A 43 1.60 -14.59 -8.40
N ILE A 44 0.31 -14.68 -8.73
CA ILE A 44 -0.69 -15.30 -7.86
C ILE A 44 -0.31 -16.75 -7.60
N HIS A 45 0.07 -17.48 -8.64
CA HIS A 45 0.47 -18.88 -8.51
C HIS A 45 1.69 -19.03 -7.59
N LYS A 46 2.71 -18.19 -7.74
CA LYS A 46 3.89 -18.21 -6.85
C LYS A 46 3.49 -17.97 -5.40
N MET A 47 2.65 -16.95 -5.14
CA MET A 47 2.20 -16.65 -3.78
C MET A 47 1.41 -17.81 -3.19
N GLU A 48 0.56 -18.45 -3.97
CA GLU A 48 -0.19 -19.63 -3.54
C GLU A 48 0.72 -20.79 -3.16
N GLN A 49 1.86 -20.91 -3.81
CA GLN A 49 2.84 -21.96 -3.51
C GLN A 49 3.82 -21.57 -2.40
N GLY A 50 3.65 -20.40 -1.79
CA GLY A 50 4.56 -19.91 -0.76
C GLY A 50 5.90 -19.45 -1.30
N VAL A 51 5.98 -19.16 -2.60
CA VAL A 51 7.20 -18.69 -3.26
C VAL A 51 7.22 -17.15 -3.27
N PRO A 52 8.23 -16.52 -2.67
CA PRO A 52 8.33 -15.06 -2.67
C PRO A 52 8.48 -14.50 -4.10
N LEU A 53 7.86 -13.35 -4.34
CA LEU A 53 8.03 -12.65 -5.61
C LEU A 53 9.40 -11.98 -5.66
N THR A 54 10.04 -12.04 -6.82
CA THR A 54 11.29 -11.33 -7.09
C THR A 54 11.02 -9.89 -7.54
N ASP A 55 12.06 -9.09 -7.60
CA ASP A 55 11.95 -7.73 -8.15
C ASP A 55 11.43 -7.77 -9.60
N MET A 56 11.90 -8.74 -10.38
CA MET A 56 11.48 -8.91 -11.76
C MET A 56 9.99 -9.28 -11.86
N ASP A 57 9.50 -10.12 -10.95
CA ASP A 57 8.08 -10.47 -10.90
C ASP A 57 7.20 -9.24 -10.62
N ARG A 58 7.71 -8.28 -9.88
CA ARG A 58 6.98 -7.10 -9.46
C ARG A 58 7.08 -5.94 -10.46
N ALA A 59 8.08 -5.92 -11.33
CA ALA A 59 8.36 -4.77 -12.18
C ALA A 59 7.18 -4.39 -13.07
N GLY A 60 6.61 -5.34 -13.81
CA GLY A 60 5.45 -5.09 -14.67
C GLY A 60 4.20 -4.72 -13.88
N TRP A 61 4.01 -5.35 -12.72
CA TRP A 61 2.90 -5.06 -11.82
C TRP A 61 2.95 -3.62 -11.31
N LEU A 62 4.12 -3.17 -10.86
CA LEU A 62 4.30 -1.79 -10.36
C LEU A 62 4.08 -0.76 -11.47
N GLN A 63 4.55 -1.05 -12.68
CA GLN A 63 4.30 -0.16 -13.82
C GLN A 63 2.81 -0.08 -14.14
N ALA A 64 2.11 -1.21 -14.10
CA ALA A 64 0.67 -1.23 -14.32
C ALA A 64 -0.08 -0.41 -13.26
N LEU A 65 0.35 -0.50 -12.00
CA LEU A 65 -0.25 0.29 -10.91
C LEU A 65 0.02 1.78 -11.09
N GLY A 66 1.23 2.16 -11.48
CA GLY A 66 1.58 3.55 -11.76
C GLY A 66 0.73 4.12 -12.89
N ALA A 67 0.57 3.36 -13.97
CA ALA A 67 -0.27 3.76 -15.09
C ALA A 67 -1.73 3.91 -14.66
N LYS A 68 -2.21 3.01 -13.81
CA LYS A 68 -3.58 3.07 -13.30
C LYS A 68 -3.81 4.32 -12.44
N LEU A 69 -2.85 4.67 -11.59
CA LEU A 69 -2.91 5.92 -10.82
C LEU A 69 -2.97 7.13 -11.75
N ALA A 70 -2.13 7.15 -12.79
CA ALA A 70 -2.07 8.26 -13.72
C ALA A 70 -3.35 8.42 -14.54
N GLN A 71 -4.16 7.36 -14.68
CA GLN A 71 -5.47 7.43 -15.35
C GLN A 71 -6.52 8.22 -14.56
N HIS A 72 -6.25 8.52 -13.30
CA HIS A 72 -7.16 9.26 -12.43
C HIS A 72 -6.57 10.65 -12.14
N PRO A 73 -6.77 11.64 -13.03
CA PRO A 73 -6.12 12.93 -12.87
C PRO A 73 -6.54 13.70 -11.62
N ALA A 74 -7.73 13.42 -11.07
CA ALA A 74 -8.18 14.07 -9.84
C ALA A 74 -7.66 13.38 -8.58
N GLY A 75 -7.09 12.17 -8.71
CA GLY A 75 -6.54 11.42 -7.59
C GLY A 75 -7.17 10.06 -7.42
N ALA A 76 -6.53 9.25 -6.59
CA ALA A 76 -6.99 7.90 -6.26
C ALA A 76 -6.27 7.40 -5.01
N VAL A 77 -6.87 6.42 -4.34
CA VAL A 77 -6.25 5.68 -3.25
C VAL A 77 -5.84 4.31 -3.78
N LEU A 78 -4.55 4.00 -3.70
CA LEU A 78 -4.01 2.71 -4.11
C LEU A 78 -3.58 1.93 -2.87
N THR A 79 -3.97 0.66 -2.77
CA THR A 79 -3.40 -0.25 -1.78
C THR A 79 -2.30 -1.07 -2.46
N CYS A 80 -1.10 -1.05 -1.90
CA CYS A 80 0.04 -1.74 -2.48
C CYS A 80 1.10 -1.93 -1.39
N SER A 81 1.69 -3.12 -1.30
CA SER A 81 2.72 -3.38 -0.29
C SER A 81 3.89 -2.40 -0.38
N ALA A 82 4.36 -2.07 -1.59
CA ALA A 82 5.40 -1.06 -1.85
C ALA A 82 6.62 -1.19 -0.92
N LEU A 83 7.10 -2.42 -0.72
CA LEU A 83 8.05 -2.76 0.34
C LEU A 83 9.44 -2.14 0.17
N LYS A 84 9.93 -2.05 -1.05
CA LYS A 84 11.25 -1.48 -1.32
C LYS A 84 11.13 -0.05 -1.82
N ARG A 85 12.15 0.75 -1.50
CA ARG A 85 12.20 2.12 -2.01
C ARG A 85 12.13 2.16 -3.55
N ALA A 86 12.81 1.24 -4.22
CA ALA A 86 12.78 1.18 -5.68
C ALA A 86 11.35 0.98 -6.20
N TYR A 87 10.52 0.21 -5.50
CA TYR A 87 9.12 0.02 -5.86
C TYR A 87 8.34 1.33 -5.72
N ARG A 88 8.55 2.04 -4.62
CA ARG A 88 7.93 3.35 -4.38
C ARG A 88 8.37 4.37 -5.43
N ASP A 89 9.65 4.33 -5.81
CA ASP A 89 10.19 5.23 -6.83
C ASP A 89 9.59 4.96 -8.21
N THR A 90 9.30 3.70 -8.53
CA THR A 90 8.58 3.36 -9.78
C THR A 90 7.20 4.03 -9.80
N LEU A 91 6.48 3.98 -8.67
CA LEU A 91 5.18 4.63 -8.55
C LEU A 91 5.30 6.16 -8.60
N ARG A 92 6.32 6.72 -7.93
CA ARG A 92 6.58 8.17 -7.96
C ARG A 92 6.91 8.68 -9.36
N ALA A 93 7.57 7.86 -10.16
CA ALA A 93 7.88 8.23 -11.53
C ALA A 93 6.62 8.42 -12.37
N ALA A 94 5.58 7.63 -12.10
CA ALA A 94 4.29 7.76 -12.79
C ALA A 94 3.47 8.94 -12.27
N VAL A 95 3.56 9.21 -10.95
CA VAL A 95 2.82 10.29 -10.29
C VAL A 95 3.77 11.00 -9.32
N PRO A 96 4.43 12.09 -9.78
CA PRO A 96 5.49 12.72 -8.96
C PRO A 96 5.07 13.25 -7.60
N GLU A 97 3.82 13.62 -7.41
CA GLU A 97 3.31 14.14 -6.14
C GLU A 97 2.66 13.07 -5.26
N LEU A 98 2.99 11.81 -5.53
CA LEU A 98 2.43 10.67 -4.81
C LEU A 98 2.82 10.70 -3.33
N ARG A 99 1.85 10.48 -2.46
CA ARG A 99 2.04 10.37 -1.02
C ARG A 99 1.82 8.94 -0.56
N PHE A 100 2.44 8.58 0.56
CA PHE A 100 2.38 7.23 1.09
C PHE A 100 1.94 7.25 2.55
N VAL A 101 1.02 6.36 2.90
CA VAL A 101 0.64 6.08 4.28
C VAL A 101 1.14 4.68 4.61
N HIS A 102 2.14 4.58 5.48
CA HIS A 102 2.73 3.32 5.87
C HIS A 102 2.08 2.82 7.16
N LEU A 103 1.41 1.67 7.08
CA LEU A 103 0.83 1.01 8.24
C LEU A 103 1.88 0.07 8.82
N ALA A 104 2.60 0.57 9.82
CA ALA A 104 3.71 -0.16 10.46
C ALA A 104 3.18 -1.19 11.45
N ILE A 105 3.70 -2.42 11.38
CA ILE A 105 3.28 -3.55 12.19
C ILE A 105 4.51 -4.42 12.49
N THR A 106 4.51 -5.09 13.63
CA THR A 106 5.58 -6.04 13.96
C THR A 106 5.40 -7.36 13.22
N PRO A 107 6.50 -8.13 13.02
CA PRO A 107 6.39 -9.46 12.42
C PRO A 107 5.43 -10.39 13.17
N ALA A 108 5.47 -10.36 14.50
CA ALA A 108 4.60 -11.20 15.33
C ALA A 108 3.12 -10.87 15.10
N GLU A 109 2.77 -9.59 15.07
CA GLU A 109 1.38 -9.17 14.87
C GLU A 109 0.92 -9.45 13.43
N SER A 110 1.79 -9.25 12.45
CA SER A 110 1.50 -9.59 11.05
C SER A 110 1.20 -11.08 10.92
N LEU A 111 2.07 -11.93 11.48
CA LEU A 111 1.89 -13.37 11.43
C LEU A 111 0.59 -13.81 12.10
N ARG A 112 0.28 -13.23 13.26
CA ARG A 112 -0.95 -13.53 14.00
C ARG A 112 -2.19 -13.21 13.15
N ARG A 113 -2.20 -12.05 12.51
CA ARG A 113 -3.34 -11.61 11.67
C ARG A 113 -3.48 -12.46 10.43
N VAL A 114 -2.39 -12.80 9.76
CA VAL A 114 -2.41 -13.64 8.56
C VAL A 114 -2.89 -15.04 8.90
N ALA A 115 -2.39 -15.64 10.00
CA ALA A 115 -2.79 -16.97 10.43
C ALA A 115 -4.25 -17.05 10.85
N GLY A 116 -4.84 -15.95 11.35
CA GLY A 116 -6.21 -15.90 11.81
C GLY A 116 -7.25 -15.62 10.72
N ARG A 117 -6.83 -15.45 9.47
CA ARG A 117 -7.76 -15.13 8.37
C ARG A 117 -8.35 -16.39 7.77
N ASP A 118 -9.65 -16.56 7.96
CA ASP A 118 -10.40 -17.63 7.31
C ASP A 118 -10.61 -17.31 5.82
N GLY A 119 -10.38 -18.32 4.96
CA GLY A 119 -10.63 -18.20 3.53
C GLY A 119 -9.65 -17.31 2.76
N HIS A 120 -8.70 -16.70 3.43
CA HIS A 120 -7.65 -15.92 2.79
C HIS A 120 -6.47 -16.81 2.46
N PHE A 121 -6.00 -16.66 1.24
CA PHE A 121 -4.90 -17.45 0.74
C PHE A 121 -3.61 -16.65 0.77
N TYR A 122 -2.96 -16.61 1.95
CA TYR A 122 -1.63 -16.03 2.07
C TYR A 122 -0.82 -16.89 3.04
N PRO A 123 0.14 -17.68 2.53
CA PRO A 123 0.92 -18.57 3.41
C PRO A 123 1.70 -17.77 4.46
N PRO A 124 1.63 -18.18 5.73
CA PRO A 124 2.43 -17.52 6.77
C PRO A 124 3.92 -17.49 6.48
N SER A 125 4.43 -18.44 5.70
CA SER A 125 5.83 -18.48 5.30
C SER A 125 6.27 -17.25 4.51
N LEU A 126 5.34 -16.55 3.84
CA LEU A 126 5.67 -15.34 3.09
C LEU A 126 5.79 -14.09 3.97
N VAL A 127 5.34 -14.15 5.23
CA VAL A 127 5.45 -12.99 6.14
C VAL A 127 6.91 -12.62 6.36
N ALA A 128 7.76 -13.59 6.66
CA ALA A 128 9.19 -13.34 6.87
C ALA A 128 9.83 -12.68 5.64
N SER A 129 9.51 -13.19 4.44
CA SER A 129 10.08 -12.62 3.22
C SER A 129 9.65 -11.18 2.99
N GLN A 130 8.43 -10.82 3.40
CA GLN A 130 7.97 -9.44 3.29
C GLN A 130 8.74 -8.49 4.22
N PHE A 131 9.01 -8.92 5.44
CA PHE A 131 9.82 -8.11 6.37
C PHE A 131 11.27 -8.01 5.91
N GLU A 132 11.82 -9.05 5.30
CA GLU A 132 13.16 -8.97 4.69
C GLU A 132 13.21 -7.96 3.54
N ALA A 133 12.16 -7.91 2.74
CA ALA A 133 12.07 -6.98 1.61
C ALA A 133 11.76 -5.56 2.05
N LEU A 134 11.08 -5.37 3.16
CA LEU A 134 10.64 -4.05 3.62
C LEU A 134 11.83 -3.15 3.92
N GLN A 135 11.92 -2.06 3.17
CA GLN A 135 12.82 -0.96 3.46
C GLN A 135 11.98 0.15 4.09
N ASP A 136 12.25 0.44 5.36
CA ASP A 136 11.47 1.40 6.13
C ASP A 136 11.44 2.75 5.41
N PRO A 137 10.25 3.29 5.09
CA PRO A 137 10.15 4.55 4.38
C PRO A 137 10.31 5.78 5.25
N THR A 138 10.55 5.61 6.56
CA THR A 138 10.74 6.74 7.48
C THR A 138 11.86 7.65 6.96
N GLY A 139 11.56 8.93 6.86
CA GLY A 139 12.50 9.92 6.33
C GLY A 139 12.42 10.14 4.83
N GLU A 140 11.68 9.32 4.10
CA GLU A 140 11.37 9.61 2.70
C GLU A 140 10.34 10.73 2.63
N LEU A 141 10.41 11.51 1.54
CA LEU A 141 9.50 12.61 1.33
C LEU A 141 8.06 12.12 1.15
N ASP A 142 7.12 12.85 1.73
CA ASP A 142 5.67 12.58 1.58
C ASP A 142 5.24 11.20 2.09
N VAL A 143 5.81 10.77 3.21
CA VAL A 143 5.43 9.52 3.88
C VAL A 143 4.93 9.79 5.28
N LEU A 144 3.76 9.26 5.62
CA LEU A 144 3.22 9.23 6.98
C LEU A 144 3.26 7.80 7.49
N ALA A 145 3.92 7.57 8.62
CA ALA A 145 3.92 6.26 9.27
C ALA A 145 2.90 6.25 10.41
N LEU A 146 2.07 5.22 10.45
CA LEU A 146 1.06 5.01 11.49
C LEU A 146 1.22 3.62 12.09
N ASP A 147 0.91 3.49 13.38
CA ASP A 147 0.90 2.20 14.06
C ASP A 147 -0.35 1.42 13.66
N ALA A 148 -0.17 0.31 12.95
CA ALA A 148 -1.27 -0.49 12.43
C ALA A 148 -2.14 -1.14 13.51
N THR A 149 -1.73 -1.08 14.78
CA THR A 149 -2.53 -1.62 15.89
C THR A 149 -3.62 -0.65 16.38
N ALA A 150 -3.58 0.60 15.92
CA ALA A 150 -4.65 1.56 16.22
C ALA A 150 -5.95 1.12 15.52
N SER A 151 -7.08 1.68 15.95
CA SER A 151 -8.37 1.35 15.36
C SER A 151 -8.44 1.80 13.89
N LEU A 152 -9.27 1.11 13.11
CA LEU A 152 -9.50 1.46 11.71
C LEU A 152 -9.94 2.93 11.58
N GLU A 153 -10.84 3.37 12.45
CA GLU A 153 -11.33 4.75 12.44
C GLU A 153 -10.21 5.75 12.68
N GLU A 154 -9.36 5.48 13.68
CA GLU A 154 -8.23 6.36 14.01
C GLU A 154 -7.22 6.41 12.87
N LEU A 155 -6.88 5.26 12.28
CA LEU A 155 -5.93 5.19 11.17
C LEU A 155 -6.41 6.00 9.97
N ALA A 156 -7.67 5.78 9.57
CA ALA A 156 -8.24 6.49 8.44
C ALA A 156 -8.33 7.99 8.71
N LEU A 157 -8.76 8.37 9.93
CA LEU A 157 -8.87 9.78 10.31
C LEU A 157 -7.52 10.49 10.25
N LYS A 158 -6.49 9.89 10.85
CA LYS A 158 -5.14 10.49 10.86
C LYS A 158 -4.58 10.62 9.45
N ALA A 159 -4.78 9.59 8.62
CA ALA A 159 -4.30 9.63 7.24
C ALA A 159 -5.00 10.74 6.44
N VAL A 160 -6.33 10.83 6.54
CA VAL A 160 -7.10 11.85 5.83
C VAL A 160 -6.74 13.26 6.32
N GLN A 161 -6.57 13.45 7.63
CA GLN A 161 -6.17 14.74 8.19
C GLN A 161 -4.79 15.16 7.65
N TRP A 162 -3.84 14.23 7.63
CA TRP A 162 -2.50 14.50 7.10
C TRP A 162 -2.54 14.87 5.62
N LEU A 163 -3.29 14.11 4.82
CA LEU A 163 -3.42 14.38 3.39
C LEU A 163 -4.04 15.75 3.12
N LYS A 164 -5.07 16.11 3.85
CA LYS A 164 -5.74 17.41 3.68
C LYS A 164 -4.86 18.56 4.11
N ALA A 165 -4.09 18.40 5.20
CA ALA A 165 -3.17 19.43 5.67
C ALA A 165 -2.07 19.68 4.64
N GLU A 166 -1.44 18.60 4.12
CA GLU A 166 -0.41 18.71 3.11
C GLU A 166 -0.96 19.28 1.80
N PHE A 167 -2.17 18.88 1.41
CA PHE A 167 -2.83 19.34 0.22
C PHE A 167 -3.13 20.85 0.30
N ASN A 168 -3.59 21.33 1.45
CA ASN A 168 -3.92 22.74 1.66
C ASN A 168 -2.69 23.63 1.79
N ASN A 169 -1.55 23.06 2.16
CA ASN A 169 -0.29 23.76 2.33
C ASN A 169 0.62 23.69 1.09
N ALA A 170 0.18 22.98 0.07
CA ALA A 170 0.97 22.81 -1.15
C ALA A 170 0.96 24.06 -2.04
#